data_2909c447584419878d6021e81315ac5a
#
_entry.id   2909c447584419878d6021e81315ac5a
#
_cell.length_a   1.000
_cell.length_b   1.000
_cell.length_c   1.000
_cell.angle_alpha   90.00
_cell.angle_beta   90.00
_cell.angle_gamma   90.00
#
_symmetry.space_group_name_H-M   'P 1'
#
loop_
_entity.id
_entity.type
_entity.pdbx_description
1 polymer ?
#
loop_
_entity_poly.entity_id
_entity_poly.type
_entity_poly.pdbx_seq_one_letter_code
_entity_poly.pdbx_strand_id
1 'polypeptide(L)'
;LGLVSVGITGGIGLLQLDQQWIAVKEAAIPGLIGLAVLGSTWTRYPLIKTLLYNPNTLDVGRIQRKLDETSNSALFEARLLNATYMLSGAFFFSSLMNYILAVWIVTSPTGSAAFNEELGRLTLLSYPVIAIPSALMMMGIFYYIWRTIHSMTGLAFEDLLASR
;
A
#
# COMPACT_ATOMS: atom_id res chain seq x y z
N LEU A 1 -10.46 -8.11 6.79
CA LEU A 1 -10.82 -6.79 6.25
C LEU A 1 -12.11 -6.83 5.42
N GLY A 2 -12.32 -7.82 4.52
CA GLY A 2 -13.51 -7.91 3.67
C GLY A 2 -14.82 -7.94 4.44
N LEU A 3 -14.94 -8.81 5.47
CA LEU A 3 -16.15 -8.91 6.30
C LEU A 3 -16.48 -7.60 7.03
N VAL A 4 -15.46 -6.90 7.52
CA VAL A 4 -15.63 -5.59 8.17
C VAL A 4 -16.16 -4.55 7.16
N SER A 5 -15.59 -4.53 5.96
CA SER A 5 -16.03 -3.63 4.88
C SER A 5 -17.51 -3.89 4.50
N VAL A 6 -17.89 -5.17 4.33
CA VAL A 6 -19.28 -5.56 4.03
C VAL A 6 -20.22 -5.18 5.19
N GLY A 7 -19.81 -5.42 6.44
CA GLY A 7 -20.58 -5.04 7.63
C GLY A 7 -20.81 -3.53 7.72
N ILE A 8 -19.78 -2.72 7.47
CA ILE A 8 -19.92 -1.25 7.46
C ILE A 8 -20.84 -0.79 6.31
N THR A 9 -20.69 -1.34 5.11
CA THR A 9 -21.56 -1.00 3.97
C THR A 9 -23.02 -1.35 4.26
N GLY A 10 -23.28 -2.54 4.81
CA GLY A 10 -24.62 -2.94 5.24
C GLY A 10 -25.17 -2.04 6.35
N GLY A 11 -24.34 -1.66 7.32
CA GLY A 11 -24.71 -0.71 8.37
C GLY A 11 -25.10 0.67 7.83
N ILE A 12 -24.35 1.20 6.86
CA ILE A 12 -24.67 2.47 6.19
C ILE A 12 -26.04 2.38 5.50
N GLY A 13 -26.32 1.27 4.79
CA GLY A 13 -27.60 1.04 4.14
C GLY A 13 -28.75 0.89 5.13
N LEU A 14 -28.59 0.12 6.21
CA LEU A 14 -29.61 -0.10 7.23
C LEU A 14 -29.94 1.16 8.04
N LEU A 15 -28.94 1.98 8.33
CA LEU A 15 -29.11 3.24 9.07
C LEU A 15 -29.53 4.40 8.15
N GLN A 16 -29.71 4.16 6.85
CA GLN A 16 -29.99 5.17 5.85
C GLN A 16 -29.08 6.40 5.90
N LEU A 17 -27.81 6.17 6.18
CA LEU A 17 -26.81 7.21 6.21
C LEU A 17 -26.59 7.77 4.79
N ASP A 18 -26.16 9.03 4.72
CA ASP A 18 -25.86 9.70 3.46
C ASP A 18 -24.85 8.89 2.63
N GLN A 19 -25.03 8.84 1.31
CA GLN A 19 -24.14 8.14 0.36
C GLN A 19 -22.68 8.60 0.49
N GLN A 20 -22.41 9.80 0.98
CA GLN A 20 -21.05 10.30 1.24
C GLN A 20 -20.23 9.41 2.18
N TRP A 21 -20.92 8.69 3.09
CA TRP A 21 -20.24 7.74 3.98
C TRP A 21 -19.61 6.56 3.25
N ILE A 22 -20.13 6.21 2.07
CA ILE A 22 -19.49 5.20 1.21
C ILE A 22 -18.13 5.71 0.76
N ALA A 23 -18.02 6.96 0.29
CA ALA A 23 -16.76 7.55 -0.13
C ALA A 23 -15.73 7.59 1.02
N VAL A 24 -16.17 8.00 2.21
CA VAL A 24 -15.33 7.99 3.41
C VAL A 24 -14.86 6.59 3.75
N LYS A 25 -15.76 5.61 3.74
CA LYS A 25 -15.43 4.20 4.04
C LYS A 25 -14.41 3.62 3.04
N GLU A 26 -14.62 3.85 1.73
CA GLU A 26 -13.72 3.35 0.69
C GLU A 26 -12.31 3.97 0.79
N ALA A 27 -12.24 5.25 1.15
CA ALA A 27 -10.97 5.95 1.33
C ALA A 27 -10.27 5.64 2.66
N ALA A 28 -11.03 5.34 3.71
CA ALA A 28 -10.51 5.24 5.08
C ALA A 28 -9.49 4.10 5.23
N ILE A 29 -9.76 2.93 4.68
CA ILE A 29 -8.88 1.76 4.85
C ILE A 29 -7.49 2.02 4.26
N PRO A 30 -7.34 2.35 2.95
CA PRO A 30 -6.03 2.65 2.40
C PRO A 30 -5.41 3.90 3.04
N GLY A 31 -6.21 4.92 3.40
CA GLY A 31 -5.73 6.11 4.08
C GLY A 31 -5.12 5.81 5.45
N LEU A 32 -5.77 5.01 6.27
CA LEU A 32 -5.25 4.58 7.57
C LEU A 32 -3.99 3.73 7.44
N ILE A 33 -3.92 2.85 6.44
CA ILE A 33 -2.71 2.09 6.14
C ILE A 33 -1.58 3.04 5.72
N GLY A 34 -1.87 4.01 4.84
CA GLY A 34 -0.91 5.03 4.42
C GLY A 34 -0.36 5.84 5.61
N LEU A 35 -1.24 6.24 6.55
CA LEU A 35 -0.84 6.91 7.78
C LEU A 35 0.01 6.02 8.69
N ALA A 36 -0.33 4.74 8.82
CA ALA A 36 0.47 3.80 9.61
C ALA A 36 1.85 3.58 9.00
N VAL A 37 1.94 3.45 7.67
CA VAL A 37 3.21 3.35 6.94
C VAL A 37 4.03 4.62 7.13
N LEU A 38 3.42 5.80 6.97
CA LEU A 38 4.09 7.09 7.19
C LEU A 38 4.56 7.22 8.64
N GLY A 39 3.69 6.92 9.60
CA GLY A 39 4.00 6.95 11.03
C GLY A 39 5.16 6.03 11.41
N SER A 40 5.32 4.90 10.70
CA SER A 40 6.43 3.98 10.94
C SER A 40 7.80 4.62 10.68
N THR A 41 7.88 5.68 9.87
CA THR A 41 9.13 6.39 9.58
C THR A 41 9.70 7.13 10.80
N TRP A 42 8.84 7.48 11.77
CA TRP A 42 9.26 8.10 13.04
C TRP A 42 9.64 7.06 14.10
N THR A 43 9.51 5.79 13.79
CA THR A 43 9.91 4.69 14.68
C THR A 43 11.29 4.16 14.29
N ARG A 44 11.90 3.33 15.16
CA ARG A 44 13.14 2.61 14.86
C ARG A 44 12.99 1.56 13.74
N TYR A 45 11.76 1.24 13.34
CA TYR A 45 11.44 0.15 12.41
C TYR A 45 10.52 0.65 11.29
N PRO A 46 11.02 1.39 10.29
CA PRO A 46 10.26 1.71 9.10
C PRO A 46 9.66 0.44 8.49
N LEU A 47 8.39 0.50 8.08
CA LEU A 47 7.62 -0.69 7.71
C LEU A 47 8.27 -1.49 6.56
N ILE A 48 8.88 -0.82 5.59
CA ILE A 48 9.63 -1.49 4.52
C ILE A 48 10.82 -2.29 5.08
N LYS A 49 11.54 -1.75 6.05
CA LYS A 49 12.64 -2.47 6.70
C LYS A 49 12.12 -3.72 7.40
N THR A 50 10.99 -3.63 8.08
CA THR A 50 10.41 -4.75 8.81
C THR A 50 9.82 -5.83 7.89
N LEU A 51 9.20 -5.43 6.78
CA LEU A 51 8.51 -6.36 5.87
C LEU A 51 9.45 -7.01 4.84
N LEU A 52 10.31 -6.24 4.24
CA LEU A 52 11.15 -6.68 3.12
C LEU A 52 12.57 -7.04 3.54
N TYR A 53 13.15 -6.34 4.51
CA TYR A 53 14.44 -6.66 5.07
C TYR A 53 14.29 -7.66 6.22
N ASN A 54 13.70 -8.81 5.90
CA ASN A 54 13.33 -9.86 6.85
C ASN A 54 14.20 -11.10 6.62
N PRO A 55 14.81 -11.67 7.67
CA PRO A 55 15.66 -12.87 7.57
C PRO A 55 14.96 -14.10 6.96
N ASN A 56 13.62 -14.14 7.01
CA ASN A 56 12.85 -15.22 6.40
C ASN A 56 12.71 -15.10 4.87
N THR A 57 12.97 -13.91 4.33
CA THR A 57 12.79 -13.59 2.90
C THR A 57 14.12 -13.34 2.21
N LEU A 58 15.01 -12.61 2.88
CA LEU A 58 16.30 -12.19 2.36
C LEU A 58 17.44 -12.68 3.27
N ASP A 59 18.60 -12.96 2.68
CA ASP A 59 19.84 -13.18 3.43
C ASP A 59 20.38 -11.84 3.97
N VAL A 60 19.71 -11.36 5.02
CA VAL A 60 20.02 -10.08 5.68
C VAL A 60 21.49 -10.04 6.15
N GLY A 61 22.02 -11.18 6.62
CA GLY A 61 23.41 -11.25 7.10
C GLY A 61 24.41 -11.04 5.98
N ARG A 62 24.16 -11.57 4.79
CA ARG A 62 25.00 -11.39 3.60
C ARG A 62 24.93 -9.96 3.08
N ILE A 63 23.70 -9.41 3.00
CA ILE A 63 23.48 -8.02 2.59
C ILE A 63 24.21 -7.06 3.54
N GLN A 64 24.03 -7.24 4.86
CA GLN A 64 24.64 -6.35 5.84
C GLN A 64 26.19 -6.37 5.77
N ARG A 65 26.79 -7.55 5.67
CA ARG A 65 28.25 -7.66 5.51
C ARG A 65 28.77 -6.90 4.28
N LYS A 66 28.05 -7.02 3.14
CA LYS A 66 28.41 -6.30 1.92
C LYS A 66 28.27 -4.78 2.05
N LEU A 67 27.21 -4.33 2.72
CA LEU A 67 27.00 -2.91 3.00
C LEU A 67 28.10 -2.33 3.92
N ASP A 68 28.54 -3.10 4.92
CA ASP A 68 29.61 -2.69 5.83
C ASP A 68 30.97 -2.67 5.11
N GLU A 69 31.27 -3.66 4.27
CA GLU A 69 32.47 -3.70 3.42
C GLU A 69 32.57 -2.47 2.49
N THR A 70 31.41 -1.99 1.98
CA THR A 70 31.34 -0.85 1.07
C THR A 70 31.08 0.49 1.76
N SER A 71 30.94 0.52 3.08
CA SER A 71 30.58 1.70 3.89
C SER A 71 29.27 2.37 3.46
N ASN A 72 28.33 1.59 2.89
CA ASN A 72 27.07 2.08 2.34
C ASN A 72 25.86 1.93 3.29
N SER A 73 26.06 1.44 4.53
CA SER A 73 24.98 1.14 5.47
C SER A 73 24.07 2.34 5.75
N ALA A 74 24.61 3.54 5.97
CA ALA A 74 23.82 4.75 6.21
C ALA A 74 23.02 5.17 4.97
N LEU A 75 23.63 5.09 3.78
CA LEU A 75 22.94 5.41 2.53
C LEU A 75 21.83 4.41 2.23
N PHE A 76 22.06 3.14 2.53
CA PHE A 76 21.07 2.09 2.38
C PHE A 76 19.83 2.33 3.26
N GLU A 77 20.05 2.70 4.53
CA GLU A 77 18.94 3.05 5.44
C GLU A 77 18.13 4.25 4.93
N ALA A 78 18.79 5.28 4.41
CA ALA A 78 18.11 6.43 3.80
C ALA A 78 17.28 6.01 2.57
N ARG A 79 17.75 5.06 1.77
CA ARG A 79 17.00 4.53 0.62
C ARG A 79 15.79 3.69 1.03
N LEU A 80 15.91 2.89 2.10
CA LEU A 80 14.76 2.17 2.67
C LEU A 80 13.70 3.12 3.23
N LEU A 81 14.13 4.22 3.84
CA LEU A 81 13.22 5.27 4.30
C LEU A 81 12.47 5.91 3.12
N ASN A 82 13.18 6.24 2.04
CA ASN A 82 12.54 6.74 0.82
C ASN A 82 11.54 5.74 0.23
N ALA A 83 11.85 4.45 0.22
CA ALA A 83 10.90 3.42 -0.21
C ALA A 83 9.66 3.37 0.70
N THR A 84 9.80 3.64 2.00
CA THR A 84 8.66 3.75 2.93
C THR A 84 7.78 4.95 2.59
N TYR A 85 8.36 6.10 2.24
CA TYR A 85 7.59 7.26 1.76
C TYR A 85 6.87 6.96 0.44
N MET A 86 7.51 6.28 -0.50
CA MET A 86 6.88 5.86 -1.77
C MET A 86 5.70 4.93 -1.50
N LEU A 87 5.85 3.96 -0.58
CA LEU A 87 4.78 3.05 -0.19
C LEU A 87 3.60 3.80 0.45
N SER A 88 3.87 4.72 1.37
CA SER A 88 2.84 5.58 1.95
C SER A 88 2.11 6.40 0.87
N GLY A 89 2.85 6.98 -0.07
CA GLY A 89 2.30 7.71 -1.21
C GLY A 89 1.37 6.86 -2.08
N ALA A 90 1.71 5.59 -2.33
CA ALA A 90 0.85 4.66 -3.08
C ALA A 90 -0.46 4.37 -2.34
N PHE A 91 -0.45 4.25 -1.01
CA PHE A 91 -1.67 4.10 -0.22
C PHE A 91 -2.52 5.38 -0.20
N PHE A 92 -1.90 6.56 -0.10
CA PHE A 92 -2.65 7.82 -0.19
C PHE A 92 -3.23 8.04 -1.58
N PHE A 93 -2.52 7.67 -2.64
CA PHE A 93 -3.08 7.64 -4.00
C PHE A 93 -4.32 6.76 -4.06
N SER A 94 -4.23 5.52 -3.56
CA SER A 94 -5.37 4.60 -3.51
C SER A 94 -6.54 5.17 -2.71
N SER A 95 -6.27 5.78 -1.55
CA SER A 95 -7.29 6.44 -0.71
C SER A 95 -8.00 7.55 -1.46
N LEU A 96 -7.24 8.45 -2.08
CA LEU A 96 -7.78 9.58 -2.84
C LEU A 96 -8.63 9.12 -4.03
N MET A 97 -8.14 8.13 -4.79
CA MET A 97 -8.87 7.61 -5.95
C MET A 97 -10.14 6.86 -5.55
N ASN A 98 -10.12 6.11 -4.44
CA ASN A 98 -11.32 5.49 -3.88
C ASN A 98 -12.37 6.55 -3.51
N TYR A 99 -11.95 7.62 -2.85
CA TYR A 99 -12.85 8.73 -2.50
C TYR A 99 -13.47 9.37 -3.74
N ILE A 100 -12.64 9.76 -4.71
CA ILE A 100 -13.10 10.42 -5.95
C ILE A 100 -14.07 9.51 -6.71
N LEU A 101 -13.71 8.25 -6.92
CA LEU A 101 -14.56 7.29 -7.62
C LEU A 101 -15.90 7.10 -6.91
N ALA A 102 -15.90 6.95 -5.59
CA ALA A 102 -17.13 6.76 -4.83
C ALA A 102 -18.05 7.99 -4.93
N VAL A 103 -17.50 9.21 -4.80
CA VAL A 103 -18.28 10.45 -4.94
C VAL A 103 -18.86 10.60 -6.36
N TRP A 104 -18.13 10.18 -7.40
CA TRP A 104 -18.60 10.30 -8.77
C TRP A 104 -19.64 9.27 -9.17
N ILE A 105 -19.55 8.06 -8.62
CA ILE A 105 -20.36 6.92 -9.05
C ILE A 105 -21.58 6.76 -8.15
N VAL A 106 -21.43 6.91 -6.83
CA VAL A 106 -22.48 6.67 -5.86
C VAL A 106 -23.22 7.97 -5.58
N THR A 107 -24.29 8.18 -6.34
CA THR A 107 -25.11 9.42 -6.30
C THR A 107 -26.54 9.17 -5.85
N SER A 108 -27.01 7.91 -5.92
CA SER A 108 -28.37 7.53 -5.55
C SER A 108 -28.54 7.37 -4.04
N PRO A 109 -29.74 7.61 -3.51
CA PRO A 109 -30.05 7.44 -2.09
C PRO A 109 -29.76 6.00 -1.62
N THR A 110 -29.16 5.88 -0.44
CA THR A 110 -28.90 4.59 0.21
C THR A 110 -30.13 3.71 0.29
N GLY A 111 -29.98 2.41 0.00
CA GLY A 111 -31.07 1.44 0.03
C GLY A 111 -31.92 1.37 -1.25
N SER A 112 -31.69 2.24 -2.25
CA SER A 112 -32.36 2.14 -3.55
C SER A 112 -31.75 1.05 -4.44
N ALA A 113 -32.51 0.57 -5.44
CA ALA A 113 -31.99 -0.37 -6.43
C ALA A 113 -30.81 0.26 -7.23
N ALA A 114 -30.93 1.54 -7.59
CA ALA A 114 -29.88 2.29 -8.28
C ALA A 114 -28.59 2.39 -7.45
N PHE A 115 -28.70 2.60 -6.13
CA PHE A 115 -27.54 2.59 -5.23
C PHE A 115 -26.76 1.27 -5.28
N ASN A 116 -27.46 0.13 -5.30
CA ASN A 116 -26.82 -1.19 -5.38
C ASN A 116 -26.11 -1.40 -6.74
N GLU A 117 -26.71 -0.92 -7.83
CA GLU A 117 -26.10 -0.94 -9.16
C GLU A 117 -24.84 -0.06 -9.19
N GLU A 118 -24.90 1.14 -8.62
CA GLU A 118 -23.76 2.06 -8.50
C GLU A 118 -22.63 1.47 -7.67
N LEU A 119 -22.89 0.74 -6.59
CA LEU A 119 -21.86 0.01 -5.82
C LEU A 119 -21.19 -1.08 -6.67
N GLY A 120 -21.96 -1.82 -7.47
CA GLY A 120 -21.41 -2.79 -8.41
C GLY A 120 -20.51 -2.12 -9.45
N ARG A 121 -20.94 -0.99 -10.01
CA ARG A 121 -20.15 -0.19 -10.95
C ARG A 121 -18.89 0.40 -10.34
N LEU A 122 -18.97 0.89 -9.09
CA LEU A 122 -17.82 1.35 -8.32
C LEU A 122 -16.78 0.25 -8.21
N THR A 123 -17.19 -0.96 -7.82
CA THR A 123 -16.30 -2.12 -7.71
C THR A 123 -15.62 -2.42 -9.04
N LEU A 124 -16.34 -2.50 -10.15
CA LEU A 124 -15.80 -2.77 -11.47
C LEU A 124 -14.76 -1.73 -11.92
N LEU A 125 -15.06 -0.44 -11.71
CA LEU A 125 -14.17 0.66 -12.12
C LEU A 125 -12.96 0.82 -11.18
N SER A 126 -13.03 0.33 -9.96
CA SER A 126 -11.88 0.32 -9.05
C SER A 126 -10.70 -0.51 -9.59
N TYR A 127 -10.95 -1.56 -10.36
CA TYR A 127 -9.87 -2.36 -10.95
C TYR A 127 -8.98 -1.56 -11.89
N PRO A 128 -9.47 -0.97 -12.99
CA PRO A 128 -8.60 -0.24 -13.93
C PRO A 128 -8.08 1.08 -13.35
N VAL A 129 -8.82 1.75 -12.46
CA VAL A 129 -8.49 3.09 -11.98
C VAL A 129 -7.63 3.06 -10.72
N ILE A 130 -7.77 2.05 -9.87
CA ILE A 130 -7.05 1.98 -8.59
C ILE A 130 -6.13 0.78 -8.54
N ALA A 131 -6.64 -0.45 -8.80
CA ALA A 131 -5.84 -1.65 -8.59
C ALA A 131 -4.64 -1.73 -9.55
N ILE A 132 -4.84 -1.45 -10.85
CA ILE A 132 -3.74 -1.48 -11.83
C ILE A 132 -2.68 -0.42 -11.54
N PRO A 133 -3.00 0.89 -11.37
CA PRO A 133 -1.99 1.88 -11.01
C PRO A 133 -1.29 1.58 -9.68
N SER A 134 -2.02 1.11 -8.67
CA SER A 134 -1.43 0.74 -7.38
C SER A 134 -0.47 -0.45 -7.51
N ALA A 135 -0.80 -1.45 -8.33
CA ALA A 135 0.09 -2.57 -8.63
C ALA A 135 1.37 -2.11 -9.36
N LEU A 136 1.23 -1.19 -10.32
CA LEU A 136 2.39 -0.60 -11.00
C LEU A 136 3.29 0.20 -10.05
N MET A 137 2.69 0.99 -9.15
CA MET A 137 3.44 1.70 -8.11
C MET A 137 4.18 0.70 -7.20
N MET A 138 3.52 -0.38 -6.78
CA MET A 138 4.14 -1.41 -5.96
C MET A 138 5.31 -2.08 -6.67
N MET A 139 5.15 -2.45 -7.95
CA MET A 139 6.26 -2.98 -8.76
C MET A 139 7.43 -2.00 -8.86
N GLY A 140 7.14 -0.70 -9.03
CA GLY A 140 8.15 0.36 -9.02
C GLY A 140 8.92 0.44 -7.70
N ILE A 141 8.23 0.29 -6.56
CA ILE A 141 8.85 0.26 -5.23
C ILE A 141 9.74 -0.97 -5.08
N PHE A 142 9.27 -2.15 -5.46
CA PHE A 142 10.09 -3.37 -5.44
C PHE A 142 11.32 -3.26 -6.33
N TYR A 143 11.16 -2.73 -7.54
CA TYR A 143 12.28 -2.47 -8.44
C TYR A 143 13.28 -1.48 -7.85
N TYR A 144 12.80 -0.40 -7.22
CA TYR A 144 13.65 0.58 -6.53
C TYR A 144 14.48 -0.07 -5.42
N ILE A 145 13.87 -0.91 -4.59
CA ILE A 145 14.55 -1.62 -3.49
C ILE A 145 15.56 -2.61 -4.05
N TRP A 146 15.18 -3.42 -5.01
CA TRP A 146 16.08 -4.36 -5.66
C TRP A 146 17.29 -3.65 -6.28
N ARG A 147 17.05 -2.60 -7.06
CA ARG A 147 18.11 -1.79 -7.67
C ARG A 147 19.03 -1.17 -6.62
N THR A 148 18.49 -0.73 -5.50
CA THR A 148 19.25 -0.17 -4.39
C THR A 148 20.19 -1.22 -3.80
N ILE A 149 19.68 -2.41 -3.48
CA ILE A 149 20.49 -3.50 -2.94
C ILE A 149 21.56 -3.88 -3.94
N HIS A 150 21.20 -4.15 -5.18
CA HIS A 150 22.14 -4.55 -6.23
C HIS A 150 23.25 -3.52 -6.45
N SER A 151 22.93 -2.24 -6.54
CA SER A 151 23.91 -1.18 -6.78
C SER A 151 24.90 -0.97 -5.61
N MET A 152 24.48 -1.30 -4.39
CA MET A 152 25.29 -1.09 -3.18
C MET A 152 26.06 -2.32 -2.74
N THR A 153 25.59 -3.51 -3.10
CA THR A 153 26.18 -4.78 -2.65
C THR A 153 26.80 -5.59 -3.79
N GLY A 154 26.46 -5.31 -5.03
CA GLY A 154 26.83 -6.12 -6.20
C GLY A 154 26.17 -7.50 -6.25
N LEU A 155 25.27 -7.82 -5.30
CA LEU A 155 24.59 -9.11 -5.23
C LEU A 155 23.55 -9.25 -6.33
N ALA A 156 23.49 -10.42 -6.99
CA ALA A 156 22.40 -10.75 -7.92
C ALA A 156 21.11 -11.06 -7.16
N PHE A 157 19.98 -11.02 -7.82
CA PHE A 157 18.68 -11.28 -7.19
C PHE A 157 18.61 -12.66 -6.52
N GLU A 158 19.21 -13.66 -7.15
CA GLU A 158 19.28 -15.04 -6.65
C GLU A 158 20.07 -15.14 -5.33
N ASP A 159 21.11 -14.31 -5.18
CA ASP A 159 21.94 -14.23 -3.98
C ASP A 159 21.25 -13.51 -2.81
N LEU A 160 20.15 -12.81 -3.07
CA LEU A 160 19.41 -12.07 -2.04
C LEU A 160 18.41 -12.95 -1.29
N LEU A 161 18.01 -14.07 -1.89
CA LEU A 161 17.02 -14.95 -1.28
C LEU A 161 17.68 -15.75 -0.14
N ALA A 162 16.96 -15.87 0.98
CA ALA A 162 17.41 -16.71 2.07
C ALA A 162 17.50 -18.17 1.56
N SER A 163 18.70 -18.75 1.59
CA SER A 163 18.88 -20.18 1.33
C SER A 163 18.13 -20.97 2.41
N ARG A 164 17.13 -21.72 2.02
CA ARG A 164 16.45 -22.68 2.90
C ARG A 164 17.37 -23.82 3.29
#